data_3e25a91a0a512ac4ea4321fbb46f50e3
#
_entry.id   3e25a91a0a512ac4ea4321fbb46f50e3
#
_cell.length_a   1.000
_cell.length_b   1.000
_cell.length_c   1.000
_cell.angle_alpha   90.00
_cell.angle_beta   90.00
_cell.angle_gamma   90.00
#
_symmetry.space_group_name_H-M   'P 1'
#
loop_
_entity.id
_entity.type
_entity.pdbx_description
1 polymer ?
#
loop_
_entity_poly.entity_id
_entity_poly.type
_entity_poly.pdbx_seq_one_letter_code
_entity_poly.pdbx_strand_id
1 'polypeptide(L)'
;PHARAIVKGKLDKPVEFGRTMELVQDDSGVIVHYEVHQGNPSDKVHLLSLVRQTKKVLNQSPQELAADRGFYSAQNLLKLRRLKVRRVGIPKIGRLTPSETQHQRTQWFRELQRFRCGIEASISMLKRQFGLGKVLARGSPATAIWTGWAIFAYNLWQQT
;
A
#
# COMPACT_ATOMS: atom_id res chain seq x y z
N PRO A 1 19.80 12.18 10.38
CA PRO A 1 18.34 12.21 10.47
C PRO A 1 17.76 12.33 9.06
N HIS A 2 17.13 11.25 8.57
CA HIS A 2 16.56 11.18 7.22
C HIS A 2 15.01 11.21 7.25
N ALA A 3 14.41 11.60 8.39
CA ALA A 3 12.98 11.83 8.46
C ALA A 3 12.63 13.13 7.73
N ARG A 4 11.62 13.09 6.87
CA ARG A 4 11.08 14.27 6.19
C ARG A 4 9.70 14.59 6.74
N ALA A 5 9.35 15.86 6.73
CA ALA A 5 8.03 16.31 7.10
C ALA A 5 7.01 15.81 6.07
N ILE A 6 5.94 15.17 6.54
CA ILE A 6 4.80 14.79 5.75
C ILE A 6 3.67 15.76 6.08
N VAL A 7 3.32 16.63 5.12
CA VAL A 7 2.23 17.58 5.30
C VAL A 7 0.91 16.84 5.10
N LYS A 8 0.10 16.76 6.17
CA LYS A 8 -1.25 16.26 6.12
C LYS A 8 -2.23 17.43 6.22
N GLY A 9 -3.20 17.46 5.33
CA GLY A 9 -4.26 18.47 5.32
C GLY A 9 -5.26 18.34 6.47
N LYS A 10 -4.80 17.94 7.68
CA LYS A 10 -5.61 17.88 8.90
C LYS A 10 -5.27 19.08 9.78
N LEU A 11 -6.31 19.79 10.23
CA LEU A 11 -6.18 20.99 11.06
C LEU A 11 -5.37 20.77 12.36
N ASP A 12 -5.47 19.58 12.98
CA ASP A 12 -4.88 19.30 14.28
C ASP A 12 -3.41 18.80 14.23
N LYS A 13 -2.95 18.29 13.07
CA LYS A 13 -1.56 17.82 12.87
C LYS A 13 -1.11 18.09 11.44
N PRO A 14 -0.75 19.34 11.11
CA PRO A 14 -0.41 19.73 9.74
C PRO A 14 0.88 19.09 9.23
N VAL A 15 1.81 18.74 10.14
CA VAL A 15 3.13 18.17 9.78
C VAL A 15 3.40 16.92 10.61
N GLU A 16 3.73 15.82 9.93
CA GLU A 16 4.27 14.62 10.58
C GLU A 16 5.68 14.34 10.06
N PHE A 17 6.55 13.93 10.98
CA PHE A 17 7.89 13.46 10.63
C PHE A 17 7.92 11.95 10.60
N GLY A 18 8.41 11.39 9.49
CA GLY A 18 8.50 9.95 9.33
C GLY A 18 9.05 9.53 7.99
N ARG A 19 9.04 8.23 7.75
CA ARG A 19 9.31 7.63 6.46
C ARG A 19 8.01 7.12 5.84
N THR A 20 7.86 7.30 4.55
CA THR A 20 6.77 6.66 3.82
C THR A 20 7.08 5.19 3.67
N MET A 21 6.09 4.36 3.97
CA MET A 21 6.17 2.91 3.79
C MET A 21 4.96 2.45 2.99
N GLU A 22 5.22 1.62 2.03
CA GLU A 22 4.20 0.93 1.24
C GLU A 22 4.17 -0.53 1.61
N LEU A 23 2.97 -1.08 1.75
CA LEU A 23 2.72 -2.47 2.11
C LEU A 23 1.85 -3.13 1.04
N VAL A 24 2.14 -4.37 0.74
CA VAL A 24 1.29 -5.24 -0.07
C VAL A 24 0.82 -6.40 0.80
N GLN A 25 -0.48 -6.52 0.92
CA GLN A 25 -1.16 -7.56 1.69
C GLN A 25 -1.96 -8.45 0.75
N ASP A 26 -1.98 -9.75 0.99
CA ASP A 26 -2.81 -10.70 0.28
C ASP A 26 -4.20 -10.84 0.94
N ASP A 27 -5.05 -11.68 0.39
CA ASP A 27 -6.41 -11.92 0.85
C ASP A 27 -6.49 -12.72 2.16
N SER A 28 -5.41 -13.37 2.58
CA SER A 28 -5.28 -14.01 3.89
C SER A 28 -4.89 -13.04 5.01
N GLY A 29 -4.59 -11.78 4.68
CA GLY A 29 -4.13 -10.79 5.64
C GLY A 29 -2.61 -10.77 5.84
N VAL A 30 -1.87 -11.61 5.13
CA VAL A 30 -0.40 -11.68 5.20
C VAL A 30 0.23 -10.55 4.39
N ILE A 31 1.22 -9.87 4.94
CA ILE A 31 1.99 -8.85 4.24
C ILE A 31 3.08 -9.56 3.44
N VAL A 32 2.92 -9.60 2.13
CA VAL A 32 3.81 -10.32 1.20
C VAL A 32 4.97 -9.48 0.68
N HIS A 33 4.86 -8.17 0.75
CA HIS A 33 5.93 -7.25 0.35
C HIS A 33 5.81 -5.91 1.04
N TYR A 34 6.94 -5.22 1.23
CA TYR A 34 6.99 -3.86 1.74
C TYR A 34 8.16 -3.08 1.14
N GLU A 35 8.01 -1.77 1.04
CA GLU A 35 9.08 -0.84 0.66
C GLU A 35 9.11 0.33 1.66
N VAL A 36 10.32 0.73 2.06
CA VAL A 36 10.56 1.90 2.93
C VAL A 36 11.28 2.96 2.13
N HIS A 37 10.62 4.09 1.91
CA HIS A 37 11.14 5.15 1.04
C HIS A 37 11.88 6.23 1.80
N GLN A 38 12.87 6.81 1.13
CA GLN A 38 13.50 8.06 1.57
C GLN A 38 12.70 9.23 0.99
N GLY A 39 12.04 9.97 1.87
CA GLY A 39 11.18 11.08 1.47
C GLY A 39 9.73 10.66 1.24
N ASN A 40 9.02 11.44 0.45
CA ASN A 40 7.62 11.23 0.10
C ASN A 40 7.47 11.17 -1.43
N PRO A 41 7.90 10.09 -2.08
CA PRO A 41 7.72 9.92 -3.50
C PRO A 41 6.23 9.77 -3.83
N SER A 42 5.86 10.02 -5.09
CA SER A 42 4.48 9.84 -5.53
C SER A 42 4.14 8.35 -5.63
N ASP A 43 3.06 7.92 -5.01
CA ASP A 43 2.55 6.53 -5.02
C ASP A 43 2.43 5.96 -6.44
N LYS A 44 2.09 6.81 -7.42
CA LYS A 44 1.96 6.40 -8.84
C LYS A 44 3.23 5.75 -9.40
N VAL A 45 4.40 6.18 -8.96
CA VAL A 45 5.70 5.71 -9.47
C VAL A 45 5.99 4.30 -8.97
N HIS A 46 5.58 3.97 -7.75
CA HIS A 46 5.94 2.73 -7.07
C HIS A 46 5.03 1.55 -7.37
N LEU A 47 3.77 1.78 -7.81
CA LEU A 47 2.79 0.72 -8.01
C LEU A 47 3.32 -0.46 -8.84
N LEU A 48 3.99 -0.18 -9.94
CA LEU A 48 4.50 -1.24 -10.82
C LEU A 48 5.69 -1.99 -10.22
N SER A 49 6.53 -1.31 -9.44
CA SER A 49 7.61 -1.94 -8.67
C SER A 49 7.02 -2.92 -7.67
N LEU A 50 6.07 -2.47 -6.85
CA LEU A 50 5.37 -3.29 -5.87
C LEU A 50 4.75 -4.53 -6.50
N VAL A 51 4.01 -4.39 -7.60
CA VAL A 51 3.38 -5.53 -8.30
C VAL A 51 4.42 -6.51 -8.85
N ARG A 52 5.54 -6.01 -9.40
CA ARG A 52 6.61 -6.88 -9.90
C ARG A 52 7.32 -7.63 -8.79
N GLN A 53 7.57 -6.98 -7.65
CA GLN A 53 8.18 -7.63 -6.49
C GLN A 53 7.22 -8.66 -5.88
N THR A 54 5.95 -8.32 -5.74
CA THR A 54 4.91 -9.27 -5.32
C THR A 54 4.88 -10.50 -6.24
N LYS A 55 4.92 -10.28 -7.56
CA LYS A 55 5.00 -11.39 -8.52
C LYS A 55 6.22 -12.29 -8.30
N LYS A 56 7.38 -11.71 -7.96
CA LYS A 56 8.59 -12.50 -7.68
C LYS A 56 8.43 -13.31 -6.39
N VAL A 57 7.89 -12.72 -5.33
CA VAL A 57 7.68 -13.38 -4.04
C VAL A 57 6.67 -14.53 -4.16
N LEU A 58 5.53 -14.28 -4.83
CA LEU A 58 4.45 -15.26 -4.96
C LEU A 58 4.61 -16.20 -6.18
N ASN A 59 5.63 -15.99 -7.00
CA ASN A 59 5.85 -16.68 -8.27
C ASN A 59 4.64 -16.62 -9.25
N GLN A 60 3.73 -15.67 -9.04
CA GLN A 60 2.56 -15.45 -9.88
C GLN A 60 2.12 -13.99 -9.85
N SER A 61 1.50 -13.51 -10.93
CA SER A 61 0.88 -12.18 -10.93
C SER A 61 -0.40 -12.19 -10.11
N PRO A 62 -0.68 -11.14 -9.33
CA PRO A 62 -1.96 -11.01 -8.65
C PRO A 62 -3.10 -10.99 -9.69
N GLN A 63 -4.17 -11.73 -9.45
CA GLN A 63 -5.35 -11.73 -10.31
C GLN A 63 -6.13 -10.43 -10.16
N GLU A 64 -6.20 -9.93 -8.94
CA GLU A 64 -6.92 -8.72 -8.56
C GLU A 64 -6.00 -7.82 -7.74
N LEU A 65 -6.19 -6.51 -7.87
CA LEU A 65 -5.40 -5.51 -7.16
C LEU A 65 -6.31 -4.39 -6.70
N ALA A 66 -6.22 -4.05 -5.42
CA ALA A 66 -6.84 -2.86 -4.85
C ALA A 66 -5.76 -1.92 -4.32
N ALA A 67 -5.90 -0.62 -4.58
CA ALA A 67 -5.01 0.38 -4.02
C ALA A 67 -5.74 1.72 -3.83
N ASP A 68 -5.12 2.62 -3.09
CA ASP A 68 -5.61 3.98 -2.90
C ASP A 68 -5.64 4.77 -4.21
N ARG A 69 -6.51 5.78 -4.24
CA ARG A 69 -6.60 6.71 -5.37
C ARG A 69 -5.26 7.39 -5.71
N GLY A 70 -4.34 7.51 -4.74
CA GLY A 70 -3.00 8.05 -4.94
C GLY A 70 -2.19 7.29 -5.99
N PHE A 71 -2.44 6.00 -6.15
CA PHE A 71 -1.80 5.13 -7.15
C PHE A 71 -2.41 5.24 -8.56
N TYR A 72 -3.53 5.96 -8.71
CA TYR A 72 -4.22 6.05 -9.99
C TYR A 72 -3.39 6.79 -11.05
N SER A 73 -3.16 6.15 -12.19
CA SER A 73 -2.85 6.79 -13.47
C SER A 73 -3.32 5.90 -14.62
N ALA A 74 -3.74 6.51 -15.72
CA ALA A 74 -4.15 5.74 -16.92
C ALA A 74 -3.01 4.83 -17.42
N GLN A 75 -1.77 5.31 -17.34
CA GLN A 75 -0.59 4.54 -17.72
C GLN A 75 -0.37 3.33 -16.81
N ASN A 76 -0.58 3.48 -15.50
CA ASN A 76 -0.48 2.36 -14.56
C ASN A 76 -1.53 1.30 -14.86
N LEU A 77 -2.78 1.69 -15.11
CA LEU A 77 -3.83 0.73 -15.48
C LEU A 77 -3.48 -0.08 -16.74
N LEU A 78 -2.95 0.58 -17.77
CA LEU A 78 -2.50 -0.12 -18.99
C LEU A 78 -1.35 -1.10 -18.71
N LYS A 79 -0.37 -0.70 -17.90
CA LYS A 79 0.78 -1.55 -17.53
C LYS A 79 0.35 -2.74 -16.67
N LEU A 80 -0.59 -2.54 -15.72
CA LEU A 80 -1.15 -3.61 -14.91
C LEU A 80 -1.87 -4.66 -15.76
N ARG A 81 -2.62 -4.24 -16.78
CA ARG A 81 -3.24 -5.17 -17.76
C ARG A 81 -2.18 -6.00 -18.50
N ARG A 82 -1.06 -5.40 -18.89
CA ARG A 82 0.07 -6.12 -19.51
C ARG A 82 0.71 -7.13 -18.55
N LEU A 83 0.70 -6.85 -17.25
CA LEU A 83 1.11 -7.80 -16.19
C LEU A 83 0.06 -8.88 -15.89
N LYS A 84 -1.03 -8.94 -16.68
CA LYS A 84 -2.13 -9.90 -16.55
C LYS A 84 -2.96 -9.75 -15.26
N VAL A 85 -2.94 -8.58 -14.63
CA VAL A 85 -3.88 -8.28 -13.54
C VAL A 85 -5.28 -8.09 -14.14
N ARG A 86 -6.23 -8.95 -13.74
CA ARG A 86 -7.57 -9.02 -14.36
C ARG A 86 -8.50 -7.91 -13.88
N ARG A 87 -8.50 -7.65 -12.58
CA ARG A 87 -9.34 -6.60 -11.95
C ARG A 87 -8.47 -5.65 -11.16
N VAL A 88 -8.65 -4.35 -11.43
CA VAL A 88 -7.89 -3.29 -10.77
C VAL A 88 -8.87 -2.32 -10.12
N GLY A 89 -8.95 -2.35 -8.80
CA GLY A 89 -9.78 -1.49 -7.97
C GLY A 89 -8.99 -0.28 -7.46
N ILE A 90 -8.62 0.65 -8.36
CA ILE A 90 -7.99 1.93 -7.98
C ILE A 90 -8.95 3.06 -8.38
N PRO A 91 -9.50 3.82 -7.41
CA PRO A 91 -10.42 4.90 -7.72
C PRO A 91 -9.72 6.02 -8.50
N LYS A 92 -10.38 6.53 -9.55
CA LYS A 92 -9.87 7.67 -10.31
C LYS A 92 -9.96 8.95 -9.48
N ILE A 93 -8.95 9.82 -9.63
CA ILE A 93 -8.93 11.16 -9.06
C ILE A 93 -9.62 12.14 -10.01
N GLY A 94 -10.43 13.05 -9.47
CA GLY A 94 -11.10 14.12 -10.21
C GLY A 94 -12.51 13.73 -10.68
N ARG A 95 -13.01 14.49 -11.68
CA ARG A 95 -14.36 14.29 -12.21
C ARG A 95 -14.44 12.96 -12.98
N LEU A 96 -15.45 12.18 -12.65
CA LEU A 96 -15.73 10.91 -13.32
C LEU A 96 -16.71 11.14 -14.48
N THR A 97 -16.49 10.42 -15.56
CA THR A 97 -17.50 10.25 -16.62
C THR A 97 -18.62 9.32 -16.14
N PRO A 98 -19.80 9.31 -16.79
CA PRO A 98 -20.87 8.36 -16.44
C PRO A 98 -20.42 6.89 -16.49
N SER A 99 -19.62 6.50 -17.49
CA SER A 99 -19.10 5.13 -17.60
C SER A 99 -18.12 4.77 -16.50
N GLU A 100 -17.22 5.69 -16.11
CA GLU A 100 -16.29 5.49 -15.00
C GLU A 100 -17.04 5.39 -13.66
N THR A 101 -18.09 6.19 -13.49
CA THR A 101 -18.95 6.11 -12.31
C THR A 101 -19.64 4.76 -12.24
N GLN A 102 -20.20 4.27 -13.35
CA GLN A 102 -20.82 2.95 -13.42
C GLN A 102 -19.80 1.84 -13.13
N HIS A 103 -18.59 1.93 -13.70
CA HIS A 103 -17.50 1.00 -13.43
C HIS A 103 -17.15 0.91 -11.94
N GLN A 104 -16.99 2.05 -11.26
CA GLN A 104 -16.69 2.08 -9.83
C GLN A 104 -17.87 1.63 -8.94
N ARG A 105 -19.09 1.60 -9.47
CA ARG A 105 -20.30 1.08 -8.80
C ARG A 105 -20.48 -0.43 -8.97
N THR A 106 -19.68 -1.11 -9.79
CA THR A 106 -19.76 -2.56 -9.93
C THR A 106 -19.50 -3.26 -8.59
N GLN A 107 -20.12 -4.42 -8.41
CA GLN A 107 -19.99 -5.19 -7.17
C GLN A 107 -18.53 -5.54 -6.88
N TRP A 108 -17.82 -6.10 -7.86
CA TRP A 108 -16.43 -6.49 -7.70
C TRP A 108 -15.49 -5.31 -7.35
N PHE A 109 -15.74 -4.10 -7.92
CA PHE A 109 -14.94 -2.92 -7.60
C PHE A 109 -15.15 -2.50 -6.14
N ARG A 110 -16.39 -2.52 -5.66
CA ARG A 110 -16.71 -2.22 -4.26
C ARG A 110 -16.13 -3.26 -3.29
N GLU A 111 -16.13 -4.55 -3.67
CA GLU A 111 -15.49 -5.61 -2.90
C GLU A 111 -13.99 -5.39 -2.76
N LEU A 112 -13.30 -5.07 -3.86
CA LEU A 112 -11.88 -4.71 -3.84
C LEU A 112 -11.59 -3.48 -2.97
N GLN A 113 -12.47 -2.48 -2.99
CA GLN A 113 -12.30 -1.31 -2.12
C GLN A 113 -12.55 -1.63 -0.64
N ARG A 114 -13.46 -2.55 -0.31
CA ARG A 114 -13.62 -3.05 1.07
C ARG A 114 -12.38 -3.82 1.52
N PHE A 115 -11.85 -4.70 0.67
CA PHE A 115 -10.60 -5.41 0.93
C PHE A 115 -9.44 -4.43 1.21
N ARG A 116 -9.30 -3.39 0.38
CA ARG A 116 -8.31 -2.34 0.61
C ARG A 116 -8.44 -1.67 1.98
N CYS A 117 -9.66 -1.42 2.45
CA CYS A 117 -9.87 -0.85 3.78
C CYS A 117 -9.33 -1.74 4.91
N GLY A 118 -9.25 -3.04 4.69
CA GLY A 118 -8.66 -3.98 5.66
C GLY A 118 -7.18 -3.70 5.95
N ILE A 119 -6.41 -3.23 4.97
CA ILE A 119 -4.98 -2.92 5.16
C ILE A 119 -4.76 -1.76 6.16
N GLU A 120 -5.73 -0.87 6.31
CA GLU A 120 -5.66 0.22 7.30
C GLU A 120 -5.68 -0.33 8.73
N ALA A 121 -6.44 -1.39 8.97
CA ALA A 121 -6.44 -2.10 10.25
C ALA A 121 -5.09 -2.77 10.51
N SER A 122 -4.52 -3.44 9.51
CA SER A 122 -3.19 -4.05 9.58
C SER A 122 -2.10 -3.02 9.88
N ILE A 123 -2.11 -1.86 9.18
CA ILE A 123 -1.19 -0.75 9.42
C ILE A 123 -1.36 -0.21 10.85
N SER A 124 -2.60 -0.06 11.32
CA SER A 124 -2.89 0.39 12.68
C SER A 124 -2.34 -0.60 13.72
N MET A 125 -2.49 -1.89 13.49
CA MET A 125 -1.97 -2.95 14.36
C MET A 125 -0.45 -2.98 14.37
N LEU A 126 0.19 -2.92 13.21
CA LEU A 126 1.64 -2.81 13.09
C LEU A 126 2.20 -1.63 13.87
N LYS A 127 1.53 -0.49 13.82
CA LYS A 127 1.93 0.71 14.57
C LYS A 127 1.77 0.56 16.08
N ARG A 128 0.66 -0.04 16.54
CA ARG A 128 0.31 -0.11 17.97
C ARG A 128 0.95 -1.28 18.70
N GLN A 129 1.05 -2.45 18.05
CA GLN A 129 1.45 -3.69 18.70
C GLN A 129 2.80 -4.21 18.24
N PHE A 130 3.19 -3.95 16.97
CA PHE A 130 4.41 -4.49 16.39
C PHE A 130 5.54 -3.45 16.20
N GLY A 131 5.46 -2.31 16.90
CA GLY A 131 6.58 -1.37 17.03
C GLY A 131 6.81 -0.42 15.86
N LEU A 132 5.92 -0.37 14.83
CA LEU A 132 6.06 0.57 13.72
C LEU A 132 5.56 1.99 14.04
N GLY A 133 4.88 2.21 15.16
CA GLY A 133 4.45 3.54 15.61
C GLY A 133 5.60 4.42 16.04
N LYS A 134 6.69 3.82 16.55
CA LYS A 134 7.91 4.53 16.97
C LYS A 134 9.11 3.65 16.65
N VAL A 135 9.72 3.87 15.50
CA VAL A 135 10.92 3.15 15.08
C VAL A 135 12.12 3.69 15.85
N LEU A 136 12.74 2.85 16.67
CA LEU A 136 13.92 3.22 17.50
C LEU A 136 15.23 3.10 16.70
N ALA A 137 15.21 2.43 15.56
CA ALA A 137 16.37 2.25 14.69
C ALA A 137 16.76 3.56 13.99
N ARG A 138 18.06 3.83 13.91
CA ARG A 138 18.62 5.01 13.24
C ARG A 138 19.20 4.62 11.87
N GLY A 139 18.95 5.48 10.87
CA GLY A 139 19.42 5.26 9.50
C GLY A 139 18.52 4.36 8.65
N SER A 140 18.75 4.40 7.35
CA SER A 140 17.88 3.71 6.38
C SER A 140 17.94 2.18 6.48
N PRO A 141 19.11 1.54 6.53
CA PRO A 141 19.20 0.09 6.63
C PRO A 141 18.56 -0.44 7.91
N ALA A 142 18.87 0.18 9.05
CA ALA A 142 18.33 -0.26 10.34
C ALA A 142 16.79 -0.09 10.42
N THR A 143 16.24 0.98 9.82
CA THR A 143 14.78 1.16 9.72
C THR A 143 14.14 0.06 8.87
N ALA A 144 14.75 -0.32 7.76
CA ALA A 144 14.23 -1.39 6.90
C ALA A 144 14.24 -2.75 7.64
N ILE A 145 15.32 -3.07 8.35
CA ILE A 145 15.41 -4.29 9.17
C ILE A 145 14.35 -4.28 10.28
N TRP A 146 14.21 -3.17 11.01
CA TRP A 146 13.17 -3.01 12.04
C TRP A 146 11.77 -3.25 11.48
N THR A 147 11.48 -2.67 10.32
CA THR A 147 10.21 -2.86 9.61
C THR A 147 10.00 -4.32 9.23
N GLY A 148 11.04 -5.00 8.72
CA GLY A 148 10.98 -6.41 8.39
C GLY A 148 10.64 -7.30 9.58
N TRP A 149 11.25 -7.07 10.73
CA TRP A 149 10.94 -7.80 11.95
C TRP A 149 9.51 -7.57 12.45
N ALA A 150 9.04 -6.33 12.39
CA ALA A 150 7.66 -6.00 12.77
C ALA A 150 6.64 -6.71 11.87
N ILE A 151 6.89 -6.73 10.55
CA ILE A 151 6.04 -7.42 9.57
C ILE A 151 6.11 -8.95 9.77
N PHE A 152 7.28 -9.49 10.01
CA PHE A 152 7.45 -10.92 10.29
C PHE A 152 6.64 -11.35 11.53
N ALA A 153 6.76 -10.62 12.63
CA ALA A 153 5.99 -10.88 13.85
C ALA A 153 4.47 -10.76 13.62
N TYR A 154 4.04 -9.74 12.87
CA TYR A 154 2.65 -9.57 12.47
C TYR A 154 2.14 -10.76 11.64
N ASN A 155 2.90 -11.18 10.63
CA ASN A 155 2.52 -12.32 9.78
C ASN A 155 2.43 -13.63 10.55
N LEU A 156 3.32 -13.87 11.52
CA LEU A 156 3.22 -15.03 12.41
C LEU A 156 1.94 -14.97 13.25
N TRP A 157 1.64 -13.80 13.81
CA TRP A 157 0.43 -13.62 14.62
C TRP A 157 -0.85 -13.82 13.79
N GLN A 158 -0.87 -13.45 12.52
CA GLN A 158 -2.02 -13.67 11.63
C GLN A 158 -2.33 -15.14 11.36
N GLN A 159 -1.39 -16.04 11.58
CA GLN A 159 -1.53 -17.47 11.32
C GLN A 159 -1.93 -18.27 12.57
N THR A 160 -2.04 -17.61 13.72
CA THR A 160 -2.48 -18.22 14.98
C THR A 160 -3.97 -18.03 15.19
#